data_2d6a4dcef37107d0170f7eea259c235f
#
_entry.id   2d6a4dcef37107d0170f7eea259c235f
#
_cell.length_a   1.000
_cell.length_b   1.000
_cell.length_c   1.000
_cell.angle_alpha   90.00
_cell.angle_beta   90.00
_cell.angle_gamma   90.00
#
_symmetry.space_group_name_H-M   'P 1'
#
loop_
_entity.id
_entity.type
_entity.pdbx_description
1 polymer ?
#
loop_
_entity_poly.entity_id
_entity_poly.type
_entity_poly.pdbx_seq_one_letter_code
_entity_poly.pdbx_strand_id
1 'polypeptide(L)'
;MDFTLKLKISTLTLHGEHHEWPHPEPVPSGEIMADQLANTTHHRLGQVSWALFEWARNPYYILIMIYIFGPYFTNDVIGDPVLGQEIWGYITGFAGLITASLAPFLGAIADKVGRRKPWIAASVIMMIPAILLLWYAVPGQEMRGVITVSIALAIAGTGFAFTEVFHNAMLPSIVPYNRLGTLSGLALSLGNGGTLIILVAMLYAFALPAQPIIEWDWLPDQVLFGLDVSSHEHDRISAPISAVWLFLFSLPLFLFTPDQAGTGITARAAIRQGMTDVWLTLRRLRDYRNVGLYLFARMLFNDGKVAIMTFGIIYASGVFDWGLAERLLLAVFLTVFAIVGGLVGGWLDDLVGSKKALLVTIGGNCVALLIAVSITPTTLLFIPVAGMDVPVWDFAFFRTLPEILYVLVSVLFALFITSAYANSRAMLARIAPEAEMTKFFGLYALSGQVTTFIAPLMVAFFTRFYGNQAGFGSVLILLVAGFLLMFWVKEDRASS
;
A
#
# COMPACT_ATOMS: atom_id res chain seq x y z
N MET A 1 -35.51 -47.44 29.51
CA MET A 1 -34.10 -47.88 29.53
C MET A 1 -33.37 -46.90 30.45
N ASP A 2 -33.22 -47.40 31.72
CA ASP A 2 -32.63 -46.64 32.83
C ASP A 2 -31.13 -46.40 32.65
N PHE A 3 -30.70 -45.18 32.95
CA PHE A 3 -29.30 -44.91 33.30
C PHE A 3 -29.25 -44.09 34.60
N THR A 4 -29.10 -44.85 35.71
CA THR A 4 -28.82 -44.33 37.04
C THR A 4 -27.35 -44.01 37.19
N LEU A 5 -27.04 -42.71 37.42
CA LEU A 5 -25.72 -42.22 37.81
C LEU A 5 -25.53 -42.40 39.31
N LYS A 6 -24.62 -43.26 39.74
CA LYS A 6 -24.22 -43.40 41.16
C LYS A 6 -23.28 -42.26 41.56
N LEU A 7 -23.77 -41.38 42.47
CA LEU A 7 -22.93 -40.48 43.24
C LEU A 7 -22.15 -41.22 44.30
N LYS A 8 -20.85 -41.13 44.25
CA LYS A 8 -19.93 -41.59 45.31
C LYS A 8 -19.69 -40.44 46.27
N ILE A 9 -20.34 -40.43 47.43
CA ILE A 9 -20.07 -39.51 48.51
C ILE A 9 -18.84 -40.05 49.26
N SER A 10 -17.74 -39.33 49.21
CA SER A 10 -16.59 -39.52 50.08
C SER A 10 -16.64 -38.49 51.20
N THR A 11 -16.79 -38.96 52.41
CA THR A 11 -16.74 -38.24 53.68
C THR A 11 -15.36 -37.57 53.84
N LEU A 12 -15.30 -36.26 53.80
CA LEU A 12 -14.14 -35.46 54.24
C LEU A 12 -14.52 -34.77 55.55
N THR A 13 -13.77 -35.05 56.58
CA THR A 13 -13.79 -34.49 57.92
C THR A 13 -13.54 -32.98 57.85
N LEU A 14 -14.45 -32.25 58.50
CA LEU A 14 -14.36 -30.82 58.75
C LEU A 14 -13.23 -30.52 59.74
N HIS A 15 -12.15 -29.90 59.24
CA HIS A 15 -11.27 -29.06 60.03
C HIS A 15 -11.68 -27.62 59.73
N GLY A 16 -12.07 -26.91 60.80
CA GLY A 16 -12.51 -25.53 60.72
C GLY A 16 -11.35 -24.58 60.45
N GLU A 17 -11.28 -24.10 59.24
CA GLU A 17 -10.59 -22.85 58.93
C GLU A 17 -11.65 -21.82 58.56
N HIS A 18 -11.69 -20.74 59.31
CA HIS A 18 -12.51 -19.57 59.03
C HIS A 18 -12.01 -18.94 57.73
N HIS A 19 -12.60 -19.29 56.55
CA HIS A 19 -12.48 -18.53 55.33
C HIS A 19 -13.28 -17.24 55.52
N GLU A 20 -12.57 -16.15 55.83
CA GLU A 20 -13.09 -14.79 55.59
C GLU A 20 -13.37 -14.64 54.09
N TRP A 21 -14.61 -14.38 53.75
CA TRP A 21 -15.01 -13.98 52.42
C TRP A 21 -14.28 -12.66 52.09
N PRO A 22 -13.61 -12.53 50.91
CA PRO A 22 -13.04 -11.26 50.54
C PRO A 22 -14.15 -10.21 50.53
N HIS A 23 -13.94 -9.15 51.27
CA HIS A 23 -14.85 -8.00 51.27
C HIS A 23 -15.02 -7.53 49.83
N PRO A 24 -16.23 -7.18 49.36
CA PRO A 24 -16.44 -6.60 48.06
C PRO A 24 -15.56 -5.37 47.93
N GLU A 25 -14.74 -5.31 46.85
CA GLU A 25 -13.91 -4.16 46.59
C GLU A 25 -14.79 -2.90 46.59
N PRO A 26 -14.34 -1.78 47.20
CA PRO A 26 -15.13 -0.57 47.23
C PRO A 26 -15.41 -0.11 45.78
N VAL A 27 -16.68 0.11 45.46
CA VAL A 27 -17.12 0.68 44.18
C VAL A 27 -16.37 1.98 43.98
N PRO A 28 -15.64 2.15 42.86
CA PRO A 28 -14.87 3.36 42.61
C PRO A 28 -15.75 4.61 42.74
N SER A 29 -15.27 5.62 43.43
CA SER A 29 -15.96 6.90 43.58
C SER A 29 -16.24 7.46 42.16
N GLY A 30 -17.34 8.22 41.99
CA GLY A 30 -17.75 8.76 40.68
C GLY A 30 -16.64 9.53 39.96
N GLU A 31 -15.70 10.13 40.68
CA GLU A 31 -14.53 10.81 40.15
C GLU A 31 -13.53 9.83 39.52
N ILE A 32 -13.25 8.68 40.15
CA ILE A 32 -12.38 7.63 39.60
C ILE A 32 -13.00 7.02 38.33
N MET A 33 -14.31 6.87 38.31
CA MET A 33 -15.05 6.35 37.16
C MET A 33 -15.08 7.37 35.99
N ALA A 34 -15.18 8.67 36.29
CA ALA A 34 -15.08 9.76 35.32
C ALA A 34 -13.68 9.87 34.73
N ASP A 35 -12.64 9.76 35.56
CA ASP A 35 -11.23 9.74 35.12
C ASP A 35 -10.88 8.49 34.26
N GLN A 36 -11.42 7.33 34.63
CA GLN A 36 -11.26 6.11 33.84
C GLN A 36 -11.99 6.21 32.50
N LEU A 37 -13.19 6.79 32.46
CA LEU A 37 -13.95 7.05 31.23
C LEU A 37 -13.25 8.09 30.35
N ALA A 38 -12.73 9.17 30.93
CA ALA A 38 -11.95 10.18 30.22
C ALA A 38 -10.68 9.58 29.61
N ASN A 39 -9.91 8.80 30.40
CA ASN A 39 -8.70 8.11 29.90
C ASN A 39 -9.00 7.10 28.78
N THR A 40 -10.09 6.34 28.88
CA THR A 40 -10.49 5.39 27.82
C THR A 40 -10.94 6.11 26.55
N THR A 41 -11.59 7.27 26.68
CA THR A 41 -12.04 8.08 25.53
C THR A 41 -10.85 8.73 24.84
N HIS A 42 -9.91 9.31 25.59
CA HIS A 42 -8.65 9.84 25.04
C HIS A 42 -7.83 8.75 24.33
N HIS A 43 -7.80 7.55 24.86
CA HIS A 43 -7.10 6.42 24.24
C HIS A 43 -7.73 6.02 22.91
N ARG A 44 -9.08 5.97 22.82
CA ARG A 44 -9.81 5.66 21.58
C ARG A 44 -9.64 6.75 20.52
N LEU A 45 -9.71 8.02 20.91
CA LEU A 45 -9.49 9.14 20.01
C LEU A 45 -8.09 9.08 19.40
N GLY A 46 -7.05 8.78 20.20
CA GLY A 46 -5.68 8.59 19.71
C GLY A 46 -5.55 7.45 18.70
N GLN A 47 -6.24 6.33 18.93
CA GLN A 47 -6.26 5.18 18.03
C GLN A 47 -6.94 5.52 16.69
N VAL A 48 -8.11 6.16 16.73
CA VAL A 48 -8.82 6.59 15.51
C VAL A 48 -8.01 7.62 14.75
N SER A 49 -7.38 8.58 15.43
CA SER A 49 -6.53 9.60 14.81
C SER A 49 -5.29 9.00 14.16
N TRP A 50 -4.71 7.95 14.74
CA TRP A 50 -3.65 7.17 14.12
C TRP A 50 -4.15 6.47 12.86
N ALA A 51 -5.30 5.80 12.92
CA ALA A 51 -5.88 5.11 11.78
C ALA A 51 -6.27 6.08 10.64
N LEU A 52 -6.72 7.29 10.98
CA LEU A 52 -7.08 8.35 10.04
C LEU A 52 -5.85 8.87 9.25
N PHE A 53 -4.63 8.62 9.69
CA PHE A 53 -3.45 8.99 8.92
C PHE A 53 -3.32 8.19 7.61
N GLU A 54 -3.85 6.97 7.52
CA GLU A 54 -3.94 6.25 6.25
C GLU A 54 -4.92 6.94 5.27
N TRP A 55 -6.03 7.48 5.77
CA TRP A 55 -6.93 8.34 4.98
C TRP A 55 -6.21 9.59 4.48
N ALA A 56 -5.31 10.17 5.28
CA ALA A 56 -4.56 11.36 4.91
C ALA A 56 -3.56 11.11 3.78
N ARG A 57 -2.79 10.01 3.86
CA ARG A 57 -1.66 9.76 2.96
C ARG A 57 -2.01 9.02 1.67
N ASN A 58 -3.06 8.18 1.68
CA ASN A 58 -3.41 7.35 0.52
C ASN A 58 -3.73 8.13 -0.76
N PRO A 59 -4.44 9.27 -0.73
CA PRO A 59 -4.71 10.04 -1.94
C PRO A 59 -3.45 10.45 -2.70
N TYR A 60 -2.36 10.81 -2.01
CA TYR A 60 -1.08 11.04 -2.69
C TYR A 60 -0.65 9.83 -3.53
N TYR A 61 -0.65 8.64 -2.93
CA TYR A 61 -0.22 7.43 -3.63
C TYR A 61 -1.13 7.11 -4.83
N ILE A 62 -2.42 7.22 -4.63
CA ILE A 62 -3.43 6.86 -5.63
C ILE A 62 -3.52 7.88 -6.76
N LEU A 63 -3.64 9.18 -6.42
CA LEU A 63 -3.80 10.22 -7.44
C LEU A 63 -2.47 10.52 -8.15
N ILE A 64 -1.36 10.64 -7.39
CA ILE A 64 -0.08 11.08 -7.95
C ILE A 64 0.70 9.90 -8.52
N MET A 65 0.85 8.81 -7.77
CA MET A 65 1.75 7.73 -8.18
C MET A 65 1.12 6.74 -9.14
N ILE A 66 -0.24 6.62 -9.16
CA ILE A 66 -0.89 5.57 -9.95
C ILE A 66 -1.78 6.15 -11.05
N TYR A 67 -2.89 6.85 -10.73
CA TYR A 67 -3.97 7.01 -11.69
C TYR A 67 -4.00 8.35 -12.45
N ILE A 68 -3.53 9.44 -11.86
CA ILE A 68 -3.66 10.77 -12.50
C ILE A 68 -2.30 11.30 -12.93
N PHE A 69 -1.48 11.72 -11.95
CA PHE A 69 -0.26 12.47 -12.26
C PHE A 69 0.82 11.61 -12.94
N GLY A 70 0.98 10.35 -12.54
CA GLY A 70 1.96 9.45 -13.18
C GLY A 70 1.70 9.31 -14.68
N PRO A 71 0.52 8.85 -15.12
CA PRO A 71 0.18 8.79 -16.53
C PRO A 71 0.23 10.15 -17.25
N TYR A 72 -0.27 11.21 -16.62
CA TYR A 72 -0.17 12.57 -17.17
C TYR A 72 1.28 12.99 -17.41
N PHE A 73 2.15 12.79 -16.41
CA PHE A 73 3.56 13.12 -16.54
C PHE A 73 4.24 12.34 -17.66
N THR A 74 3.96 11.05 -17.78
CA THR A 74 4.59 10.18 -18.77
C THR A 74 4.10 10.45 -20.19
N ASN A 75 2.80 10.65 -20.39
CA ASN A 75 2.21 10.78 -21.71
C ASN A 75 2.17 12.23 -22.21
N ASP A 76 1.76 13.16 -21.35
CA ASP A 76 1.48 14.54 -21.78
C ASP A 76 2.66 15.48 -21.49
N VAL A 77 3.27 15.42 -20.28
CA VAL A 77 4.40 16.31 -19.92
C VAL A 77 5.67 15.93 -20.70
N ILE A 78 5.99 14.64 -20.76
CA ILE A 78 7.13 14.14 -21.55
C ILE A 78 6.76 14.07 -23.04
N GLY A 79 5.51 13.79 -23.38
CA GLY A 79 4.99 13.74 -24.74
C GLY A 79 5.41 12.49 -25.53
N ASP A 80 6.08 11.54 -24.88
CA ASP A 80 6.48 10.25 -25.45
C ASP A 80 6.28 9.17 -24.38
N PRO A 81 5.31 8.25 -24.55
CA PRO A 81 5.00 7.23 -23.53
C PRO A 81 6.17 6.30 -23.21
N VAL A 82 7.07 6.02 -24.17
CA VAL A 82 8.25 5.17 -23.95
C VAL A 82 9.26 5.89 -23.07
N LEU A 83 9.64 7.11 -23.48
CA LEU A 83 10.56 7.95 -22.71
C LEU A 83 9.97 8.31 -21.34
N GLY A 84 8.67 8.60 -21.27
CA GLY A 84 7.95 8.89 -20.03
C GLY A 84 8.00 7.73 -19.06
N GLN A 85 7.71 6.50 -19.49
CA GLN A 85 7.79 5.31 -18.65
C GLN A 85 9.23 5.04 -18.18
N GLU A 86 10.23 5.26 -19.03
CA GLU A 86 11.65 5.17 -18.66
C GLU A 86 11.99 6.18 -17.55
N ILE A 87 11.66 7.46 -17.73
CA ILE A 87 11.94 8.53 -16.76
C ILE A 87 11.20 8.27 -15.45
N TRP A 88 9.93 7.88 -15.50
CA TRP A 88 9.14 7.52 -14.32
C TRP A 88 9.77 6.38 -13.52
N GLY A 89 10.26 5.36 -14.22
CA GLY A 89 10.98 4.24 -13.61
C GLY A 89 12.26 4.70 -12.92
N TYR A 90 13.04 5.62 -13.52
CA TYR A 90 14.22 6.19 -12.84
C TYR A 90 13.84 7.01 -11.61
N ILE A 91 12.83 7.90 -11.70
CA ILE A 91 12.38 8.73 -10.56
C ILE A 91 11.96 7.84 -9.39
N THR A 92 11.08 6.89 -9.64
CA THR A 92 10.55 5.98 -8.60
C THR A 92 11.61 5.02 -8.11
N GLY A 93 12.50 4.56 -8.98
CA GLY A 93 13.64 3.72 -8.64
C GLY A 93 14.65 4.42 -7.74
N PHE A 94 15.02 5.67 -8.03
CA PHE A 94 15.91 6.45 -7.16
C PHE A 94 15.26 6.79 -5.81
N ALA A 95 13.97 7.16 -5.79
CA ALA A 95 13.23 7.36 -4.54
C ALA A 95 13.20 6.06 -3.70
N GLY A 96 12.96 4.92 -4.34
CA GLY A 96 13.01 3.60 -3.73
C GLY A 96 14.40 3.25 -3.20
N LEU A 97 15.47 3.55 -3.94
CA LEU A 97 16.86 3.33 -3.52
C LEU A 97 17.22 4.16 -2.28
N ILE A 98 16.82 5.43 -2.24
CA ILE A 98 16.99 6.29 -1.06
C ILE A 98 16.25 5.69 0.13
N THR A 99 15.00 5.29 -0.08
CA THR A 99 14.17 4.65 0.95
C THR A 99 14.80 3.35 1.45
N ALA A 100 15.19 2.44 0.57
CA ALA A 100 15.81 1.17 0.90
C ALA A 100 17.12 1.35 1.71
N SER A 101 17.89 2.39 1.35
CA SER A 101 19.16 2.69 2.03
C SER A 101 18.97 3.32 3.40
N LEU A 102 17.98 4.17 3.58
CA LEU A 102 17.83 4.98 4.80
C LEU A 102 16.77 4.44 5.77
N ALA A 103 15.66 3.86 5.29
CA ALA A 103 14.54 3.47 6.14
C ALA A 103 14.91 2.50 7.28
N PRO A 104 15.74 1.45 7.07
CA PRO A 104 16.13 0.55 8.15
C PRO A 104 16.88 1.27 9.29
N PHE A 105 17.76 2.20 8.92
CA PHE A 105 18.56 2.96 9.90
C PHE A 105 17.73 4.01 10.61
N LEU A 106 16.92 4.77 9.86
CA LEU A 106 16.04 5.79 10.42
C LEU A 106 14.98 5.16 11.35
N GLY A 107 14.42 4.01 10.97
CA GLY A 107 13.52 3.25 11.82
C GLY A 107 14.18 2.83 13.14
N ALA A 108 15.38 2.22 13.07
CA ALA A 108 16.12 1.80 14.24
C ALA A 108 16.55 2.98 15.13
N ILE A 109 16.92 4.13 14.54
CA ILE A 109 17.23 5.35 15.28
C ILE A 109 15.99 5.89 15.99
N ALA A 110 14.85 5.95 15.29
CA ALA A 110 13.59 6.41 15.86
C ALA A 110 13.14 5.53 17.02
N ASP A 111 13.35 4.22 16.93
CA ASP A 111 13.06 3.27 18.04
C ASP A 111 13.93 3.57 19.28
N LYS A 112 15.21 3.95 19.08
CA LYS A 112 16.11 4.33 20.20
C LYS A 112 15.77 5.69 20.79
N VAL A 113 15.34 6.64 19.97
CA VAL A 113 14.95 7.99 20.43
C VAL A 113 13.58 7.94 21.15
N GLY A 114 12.72 7.00 20.77
CA GLY A 114 11.38 6.80 21.34
C GLY A 114 10.30 7.63 20.64
N ARG A 115 10.53 8.90 20.32
CA ARG A 115 9.54 9.79 19.68
C ARG A 115 9.46 9.51 18.18
N ARG A 116 8.25 9.29 17.64
CA ARG A 116 8.01 9.01 16.21
C ARG A 116 7.29 10.13 15.47
N LYS A 117 6.44 10.90 16.15
CA LYS A 117 5.74 12.05 15.55
C LYS A 117 6.67 13.07 14.88
N PRO A 118 7.84 13.46 15.46
CA PRO A 118 8.72 14.41 14.79
C PRO A 118 9.24 13.92 13.43
N TRP A 119 9.46 12.62 13.26
CA TRP A 119 9.88 12.02 12.00
C TRP A 119 8.76 12.02 10.96
N ILE A 120 7.52 11.71 11.39
CA ILE A 120 6.34 11.81 10.54
C ILE A 120 6.12 13.27 10.13
N ALA A 121 6.22 14.23 11.07
CA ALA A 121 6.08 15.65 10.78
C ALA A 121 7.12 16.14 9.77
N ALA A 122 8.38 15.78 9.93
CA ALA A 122 9.45 16.12 8.98
C ALA A 122 9.15 15.56 7.59
N SER A 123 8.68 14.32 7.49
CA SER A 123 8.30 13.70 6.23
C SER A 123 7.11 14.41 5.57
N VAL A 124 6.06 14.74 6.32
CA VAL A 124 4.89 15.48 5.81
C VAL A 124 5.27 16.90 5.37
N ILE A 125 6.08 17.62 6.18
CA ILE A 125 6.60 18.96 5.83
C ILE A 125 7.45 18.92 4.55
N MET A 126 8.20 17.86 4.33
CA MET A 126 8.96 17.66 3.10
C MET A 126 8.05 17.34 1.90
N MET A 127 7.01 16.52 2.11
CA MET A 127 6.09 16.11 1.05
C MET A 127 5.22 17.25 0.52
N ILE A 128 4.62 18.06 1.40
CA ILE A 128 3.63 19.07 1.00
C ILE A 128 4.17 20.03 -0.06
N PRO A 129 5.31 20.76 0.14
CA PRO A 129 5.84 21.64 -0.88
C PRO A 129 6.27 20.88 -2.15
N ALA A 130 6.80 19.66 -2.02
CA ALA A 130 7.16 18.85 -3.15
C ALA A 130 5.93 18.47 -4.00
N ILE A 131 4.81 18.07 -3.36
CA ILE A 131 3.56 17.79 -4.06
C ILE A 131 3.01 19.07 -4.72
N LEU A 132 3.02 20.21 -4.04
CA LEU A 132 2.55 21.48 -4.62
C LEU A 132 3.35 21.91 -5.86
N LEU A 133 4.66 21.61 -5.90
CA LEU A 133 5.50 21.87 -7.08
C LEU A 133 5.06 21.08 -8.32
N LEU A 134 4.35 19.96 -8.17
CA LEU A 134 3.85 19.18 -9.29
C LEU A 134 2.79 19.94 -10.12
N TRP A 135 2.13 20.95 -9.54
CA TRP A 135 1.23 21.84 -10.28
C TRP A 135 1.90 22.51 -11.48
N TYR A 136 3.20 22.74 -11.42
CA TYR A 136 3.97 23.39 -12.48
C TYR A 136 4.46 22.41 -13.56
N ALA A 137 4.04 21.15 -13.53
CA ALA A 137 4.30 20.20 -14.61
C ALA A 137 3.41 20.52 -15.81
N VAL A 138 3.94 21.23 -16.80
CA VAL A 138 3.20 21.66 -18.01
C VAL A 138 3.72 20.91 -19.22
N PRO A 139 2.84 20.45 -20.15
CA PRO A 139 3.27 19.85 -21.40
C PRO A 139 4.19 20.75 -22.20
N GLY A 140 5.23 20.15 -22.83
CA GLY A 140 6.18 20.90 -23.65
C GLY A 140 7.12 21.82 -22.86
N GLN A 141 7.20 21.71 -21.53
CA GLN A 141 8.13 22.51 -20.74
C GLN A 141 9.60 22.19 -21.04
N GLU A 142 10.47 23.18 -20.78
CA GLU A 142 11.92 22.96 -20.91
C GLU A 142 12.43 21.85 -19.99
N MET A 143 13.56 21.23 -20.35
CA MET A 143 14.20 20.16 -19.57
C MET A 143 14.40 20.54 -18.09
N ARG A 144 14.66 21.79 -17.76
CA ARG A 144 14.77 22.26 -16.37
C ARG A 144 13.48 22.07 -15.57
N GLY A 145 12.33 22.31 -16.19
CA GLY A 145 11.02 22.07 -15.59
C GLY A 145 10.80 20.58 -15.31
N VAL A 146 11.10 19.72 -16.30
CA VAL A 146 11.01 18.25 -16.16
C VAL A 146 11.89 17.77 -15.00
N ILE A 147 13.14 18.23 -14.91
CA ILE A 147 14.05 17.86 -13.81
C ILE A 147 13.50 18.33 -12.46
N THR A 148 12.97 19.55 -12.38
CA THR A 148 12.41 20.10 -11.11
C THR A 148 11.23 19.25 -10.63
N VAL A 149 10.30 18.89 -11.53
CA VAL A 149 9.16 18.01 -11.22
C VAL A 149 9.64 16.62 -10.82
N SER A 150 10.63 16.07 -11.51
CA SER A 150 11.21 14.74 -11.21
C SER A 150 11.85 14.70 -9.82
N ILE A 151 12.56 15.75 -9.42
CA ILE A 151 13.13 15.88 -8.08
C ILE A 151 12.02 16.01 -7.03
N ALA A 152 10.98 16.80 -7.31
CA ALA A 152 9.83 16.95 -6.42
C ALA A 152 9.11 15.60 -6.22
N LEU A 153 8.89 14.82 -7.28
CA LEU A 153 8.33 13.47 -7.20
C LEU A 153 9.20 12.53 -6.35
N ALA A 154 10.52 12.53 -6.55
CA ALA A 154 11.43 11.70 -5.78
C ALA A 154 11.42 12.08 -4.29
N ILE A 155 11.38 13.37 -3.96
CA ILE A 155 11.26 13.87 -2.59
C ILE A 155 9.93 13.44 -1.97
N ALA A 156 8.82 13.65 -2.66
CA ALA A 156 7.49 13.29 -2.19
C ALA A 156 7.36 11.76 -1.99
N GLY A 157 7.86 10.95 -2.93
CA GLY A 157 7.85 9.50 -2.84
C GLY A 157 8.70 8.96 -1.68
N THR A 158 9.88 9.54 -1.46
CA THR A 158 10.73 9.21 -0.29
C THR A 158 10.04 9.59 1.02
N GLY A 159 9.44 10.79 1.08
CA GLY A 159 8.67 11.24 2.24
C GLY A 159 7.49 10.32 2.54
N PHE A 160 6.75 9.90 1.51
CA PHE A 160 5.65 8.95 1.62
C PHE A 160 6.10 7.63 2.26
N ALA A 161 7.20 7.06 1.78
CA ALA A 161 7.75 5.82 2.32
C ALA A 161 8.20 5.97 3.78
N PHE A 162 8.81 7.10 4.14
CA PHE A 162 9.20 7.36 5.53
C PHE A 162 7.98 7.55 6.45
N THR A 163 6.92 8.22 6.00
CA THR A 163 5.68 8.28 6.78
C THR A 163 5.16 6.90 7.10
N GLU A 164 5.21 5.95 6.16
CA GLU A 164 4.79 4.57 6.37
C GLU A 164 5.61 3.86 7.44
N VAL A 165 6.94 3.97 7.36
CA VAL A 165 7.85 3.33 8.33
C VAL A 165 7.56 3.81 9.76
N PHE A 166 7.49 5.12 9.97
CA PHE A 166 7.31 5.69 11.30
C PHE A 166 5.89 5.52 11.83
N HIS A 167 4.88 5.64 10.96
CA HIS A 167 3.48 5.44 11.31
C HIS A 167 3.21 4.00 11.77
N ASN A 168 3.68 3.01 10.99
CA ASN A 168 3.56 1.60 11.36
C ASN A 168 4.30 1.28 12.67
N ALA A 169 5.45 1.92 12.93
CA ALA A 169 6.20 1.74 14.16
C ALA A 169 5.45 2.26 15.40
N MET A 170 4.48 3.18 15.27
CA MET A 170 3.67 3.64 16.39
C MET A 170 2.64 2.60 16.85
N LEU A 171 2.18 1.71 15.98
CA LEU A 171 1.06 0.80 16.23
C LEU A 171 1.17 0.00 17.53
N PRO A 172 2.32 -0.66 17.87
CA PRO A 172 2.43 -1.45 19.10
C PRO A 172 2.38 -0.61 20.39
N SER A 173 2.61 0.70 20.31
CA SER A 173 2.57 1.60 21.48
C SER A 173 1.20 2.19 21.75
N ILE A 174 0.27 2.08 20.80
CA ILE A 174 -1.06 2.74 20.87
C ILE A 174 -2.14 1.75 21.28
N VAL A 175 -1.96 0.45 20.99
CA VAL A 175 -2.96 -0.57 21.20
C VAL A 175 -2.35 -1.85 21.77
N PRO A 176 -3.06 -2.56 22.68
CA PRO A 176 -2.62 -3.86 23.18
C PRO A 176 -2.44 -4.88 22.04
N TYR A 177 -1.54 -5.84 22.24
CA TYR A 177 -1.16 -6.84 21.23
C TYR A 177 -2.34 -7.59 20.60
N ASN A 178 -3.35 -7.94 21.40
CA ASN A 178 -4.56 -8.64 20.95
C ASN A 178 -5.50 -7.79 20.07
N ARG A 179 -5.26 -6.48 19.92
CA ARG A 179 -6.05 -5.55 19.10
C ARG A 179 -5.24 -4.92 17.94
N LEU A 180 -3.98 -5.30 17.77
CA LEU A 180 -3.12 -4.78 16.69
C LEU A 180 -3.76 -4.99 15.30
N GLY A 181 -4.29 -6.19 15.05
CA GLY A 181 -4.97 -6.51 13.80
C GLY A 181 -6.23 -5.67 13.56
N THR A 182 -7.03 -5.46 14.61
CA THR A 182 -8.25 -4.65 14.52
C THR A 182 -7.95 -3.20 14.16
N LEU A 183 -6.96 -2.57 14.84
CA LEU A 183 -6.59 -1.18 14.57
C LEU A 183 -5.91 -1.04 13.18
N SER A 184 -5.04 -1.98 12.82
CA SER A 184 -4.43 -2.01 11.48
C SER A 184 -5.47 -2.20 10.36
N GLY A 185 -6.46 -3.08 10.58
CA GLY A 185 -7.58 -3.27 9.66
C GLY A 185 -8.44 -2.01 9.51
N LEU A 186 -8.75 -1.33 10.62
CA LEU A 186 -9.47 -0.06 10.60
C LEU A 186 -8.71 1.00 9.80
N ALA A 187 -7.40 1.13 10.01
CA ALA A 187 -6.56 2.07 9.28
C ALA A 187 -6.58 1.81 7.76
N LEU A 188 -6.44 0.55 7.35
CA LEU A 188 -6.50 0.14 5.95
C LEU A 188 -7.89 0.43 5.35
N SER A 189 -8.96 0.15 6.09
CA SER A 189 -10.34 0.43 5.64
C SER A 189 -10.60 1.92 5.49
N LEU A 190 -10.13 2.75 6.43
CA LEU A 190 -10.20 4.20 6.32
C LEU A 190 -9.39 4.70 5.13
N GLY A 191 -8.17 4.21 4.94
CA GLY A 191 -7.34 4.56 3.78
C GLY A 191 -8.03 4.27 2.45
N ASN A 192 -8.62 3.08 2.30
CA ASN A 192 -9.39 2.71 1.11
C ASN A 192 -10.68 3.54 0.95
N GLY A 193 -11.36 3.85 2.07
CA GLY A 193 -12.53 4.73 2.04
C GLY A 193 -12.19 6.14 1.55
N GLY A 194 -11.10 6.72 2.06
CA GLY A 194 -10.59 8.02 1.59
C GLY A 194 -10.21 7.99 0.11
N THR A 195 -9.56 6.93 -0.31
CA THR A 195 -9.22 6.69 -1.72
C THR A 195 -10.47 6.68 -2.61
N LEU A 196 -11.50 5.92 -2.23
CA LEU A 196 -12.73 5.84 -3.03
C LEU A 196 -13.42 7.20 -3.14
N ILE A 197 -13.54 7.91 -2.01
CA ILE A 197 -14.16 9.24 -1.99
C ILE A 197 -13.42 10.21 -2.89
N ILE A 198 -12.09 10.28 -2.78
CA ILE A 198 -11.31 11.23 -3.59
C ILE A 198 -11.33 10.84 -5.08
N LEU A 199 -11.30 9.55 -5.42
CA LEU A 199 -11.41 9.09 -6.81
C LEU A 199 -12.76 9.48 -7.44
N VAL A 200 -13.85 9.26 -6.70
CA VAL A 200 -15.20 9.67 -7.16
C VAL A 200 -15.30 11.18 -7.28
N ALA A 201 -14.74 11.93 -6.32
CA ALA A 201 -14.72 13.38 -6.36
C ALA A 201 -13.92 13.91 -7.57
N MET A 202 -12.74 13.34 -7.85
CA MET A 202 -11.93 13.69 -9.01
C MET A 202 -12.64 13.36 -10.33
N LEU A 203 -13.26 12.19 -10.39
CA LEU A 203 -14.05 11.76 -11.56
C LEU A 203 -15.20 12.72 -11.85
N TYR A 204 -16.00 13.04 -10.81
CA TYR A 204 -17.17 13.90 -10.91
C TYR A 204 -16.84 15.36 -11.23
N ALA A 205 -15.84 15.91 -10.56
CA ALA A 205 -15.56 17.34 -10.60
C ALA A 205 -14.60 17.76 -11.73
N PHE A 206 -13.74 16.85 -12.20
CA PHE A 206 -12.63 17.22 -13.09
C PHE A 206 -12.56 16.34 -14.35
N ALA A 207 -12.77 15.02 -14.23
CA ALA A 207 -12.54 14.13 -15.35
C ALA A 207 -13.72 14.05 -16.34
N LEU A 208 -14.94 13.81 -15.84
CA LEU A 208 -16.13 13.69 -16.68
C LEU A 208 -16.53 15.02 -17.32
N PRO A 209 -16.53 16.17 -16.61
CA PRO A 209 -16.85 17.46 -17.22
C PRO A 209 -15.83 17.92 -18.29
N ALA A 210 -14.62 17.35 -18.27
CA ALA A 210 -13.62 17.62 -19.31
C ALA A 210 -13.89 16.87 -20.62
N GLN A 211 -14.85 15.92 -20.66
CA GLN A 211 -15.16 15.11 -21.83
C GLN A 211 -16.31 15.72 -22.63
N PRO A 212 -16.08 16.23 -23.85
CA PRO A 212 -17.11 16.93 -24.64
C PRO A 212 -18.25 16.01 -25.13
N ILE A 213 -18.10 14.68 -24.99
CA ILE A 213 -19.07 13.68 -25.50
C ILE A 213 -20.11 13.31 -24.43
N ILE A 214 -19.91 13.75 -23.15
CA ILE A 214 -20.79 13.34 -22.03
C ILE A 214 -21.72 14.47 -21.68
N GLU A 215 -22.99 14.34 -22.09
CA GLU A 215 -24.07 15.23 -21.73
C GLU A 215 -25.01 14.52 -20.73
N TRP A 216 -24.58 14.42 -19.47
CA TRP A 216 -25.42 13.88 -18.40
C TRP A 216 -25.94 15.01 -17.52
N ASP A 217 -27.23 15.17 -17.37
CA ASP A 217 -27.91 16.26 -16.63
C ASP A 217 -27.42 16.43 -15.17
N TRP A 218 -26.80 15.41 -14.59
CA TRP A 218 -26.29 15.44 -13.22
C TRP A 218 -24.81 15.82 -13.11
N LEU A 219 -24.12 16.00 -14.24
CA LEU A 219 -22.73 16.45 -14.25
C LEU A 219 -22.63 17.98 -14.24
N PRO A 220 -21.58 18.55 -13.68
CA PRO A 220 -21.26 19.97 -13.89
C PRO A 220 -21.04 20.28 -15.38
N ASP A 221 -21.56 21.40 -15.85
CA ASP A 221 -21.40 21.85 -17.25
C ASP A 221 -19.93 22.16 -17.60
N GLN A 222 -19.10 22.41 -16.60
CA GLN A 222 -17.69 22.75 -16.75
C GLN A 222 -16.86 22.11 -15.62
N VAL A 223 -15.57 21.92 -15.90
CA VAL A 223 -14.59 21.49 -14.89
C VAL A 223 -14.61 22.47 -13.71
N LEU A 224 -14.66 21.90 -12.49
CA LEU A 224 -14.71 22.68 -11.26
C LEU A 224 -13.55 23.67 -11.18
N PHE A 225 -13.80 24.85 -10.60
CA PHE A 225 -12.88 26.00 -10.54
C PHE A 225 -12.56 26.66 -11.88
N GLY A 226 -13.25 26.30 -12.98
CA GLY A 226 -13.02 26.88 -14.31
C GLY A 226 -11.60 26.59 -14.86
N LEU A 227 -11.08 25.41 -14.56
CA LEU A 227 -9.75 24.99 -14.98
C LEU A 227 -9.70 24.80 -16.50
N ASP A 228 -8.57 25.16 -17.09
CA ASP A 228 -8.33 25.01 -18.52
C ASP A 228 -7.96 23.56 -18.87
N VAL A 229 -8.89 22.91 -19.58
CA VAL A 229 -8.71 21.53 -20.03
C VAL A 229 -7.59 21.42 -21.08
N SER A 230 -7.43 22.46 -21.93
CA SER A 230 -6.42 22.46 -23.01
C SER A 230 -4.98 22.50 -22.47
N SER A 231 -4.78 23.06 -21.27
CA SER A 231 -3.50 23.09 -20.58
C SER A 231 -3.34 21.97 -19.54
N HIS A 232 -4.22 20.96 -19.52
CA HIS A 232 -4.22 19.84 -18.58
C HIS A 232 -4.29 20.25 -17.09
N GLU A 233 -4.96 21.39 -16.78
CA GLU A 233 -5.12 21.81 -15.40
C GLU A 233 -5.96 20.84 -14.57
N HIS A 234 -6.90 20.15 -15.21
CA HIS A 234 -7.74 19.12 -14.61
C HIS A 234 -6.98 17.86 -14.18
N ASP A 235 -5.82 17.54 -14.78
CA ASP A 235 -4.89 16.52 -14.29
C ASP A 235 -4.02 17.06 -13.14
N ARG A 236 -3.47 18.28 -13.33
CA ARG A 236 -2.52 18.91 -12.40
C ARG A 236 -3.12 19.25 -11.05
N ILE A 237 -4.44 19.53 -10.99
CA ILE A 237 -5.15 19.86 -9.74
C ILE A 237 -5.08 18.71 -8.72
N SER A 238 -4.81 17.49 -9.17
CA SER A 238 -4.57 16.33 -8.30
C SER A 238 -3.46 16.58 -7.29
N ALA A 239 -2.45 17.37 -7.65
CA ALA A 239 -1.33 17.67 -6.77
C ALA A 239 -1.73 18.61 -5.61
N PRO A 240 -2.25 19.84 -5.82
CA PRO A 240 -2.70 20.69 -4.71
C PRO A 240 -3.80 20.04 -3.88
N ILE A 241 -4.74 19.27 -4.48
CA ILE A 241 -5.74 18.53 -3.73
C ILE A 241 -5.09 17.52 -2.79
N SER A 242 -4.13 16.72 -3.29
CA SER A 242 -3.39 15.75 -2.46
C SER A 242 -2.60 16.42 -1.33
N ALA A 243 -1.99 17.58 -1.59
CA ALA A 243 -1.23 18.32 -0.58
C ALA A 243 -2.13 18.86 0.54
N VAL A 244 -3.26 19.50 0.18
CA VAL A 244 -4.25 20.01 1.14
C VAL A 244 -4.88 18.86 1.92
N TRP A 245 -5.24 17.78 1.26
CA TRP A 245 -5.79 16.59 1.90
C TRP A 245 -4.81 15.99 2.92
N LEU A 246 -3.55 15.79 2.52
CA LEU A 246 -2.51 15.30 3.41
C LEU A 246 -2.34 16.23 4.62
N PHE A 247 -2.27 17.54 4.41
CA PHE A 247 -2.15 18.51 5.49
C PHE A 247 -3.31 18.41 6.48
N LEU A 248 -4.55 18.55 6.02
CA LEU A 248 -5.73 18.61 6.88
C LEU A 248 -5.92 17.31 7.66
N PHE A 249 -5.86 16.17 6.99
CA PHE A 249 -6.15 14.88 7.61
C PHE A 249 -4.97 14.26 8.36
N SER A 250 -3.77 14.81 8.25
CA SER A 250 -2.64 14.44 9.12
C SER A 250 -2.70 15.11 10.50
N LEU A 251 -3.38 16.28 10.63
CA LEU A 251 -3.47 17.02 11.90
C LEU A 251 -3.99 16.19 13.08
N PRO A 252 -5.03 15.36 12.95
CA PRO A 252 -5.51 14.53 14.06
C PRO A 252 -4.44 13.62 14.66
N LEU A 253 -3.54 13.04 13.83
CA LEU A 253 -2.41 12.26 14.33
C LEU A 253 -1.54 13.08 15.30
N PHE A 254 -1.20 14.31 14.91
CA PHE A 254 -0.32 15.17 15.70
C PHE A 254 -1.01 15.70 16.98
N LEU A 255 -2.30 15.95 16.91
CA LEU A 255 -3.06 16.52 18.04
C LEU A 255 -3.47 15.48 19.07
N PHE A 256 -3.95 14.31 18.65
CA PHE A 256 -4.65 13.39 19.53
C PHE A 256 -3.94 12.04 19.74
N THR A 257 -3.08 11.58 18.81
CA THR A 257 -2.38 10.32 19.00
C THR A 257 -1.25 10.49 20.02
N PRO A 258 -1.13 9.65 21.06
CA PRO A 258 0.00 9.71 21.99
C PRO A 258 1.30 9.32 21.27
N ASP A 259 2.41 9.97 21.63
CA ASP A 259 3.75 9.58 21.21
C ASP A 259 4.51 8.95 22.37
N GLN A 260 5.52 8.14 22.07
CA GLN A 260 6.36 7.57 23.12
C GLN A 260 7.23 8.65 23.76
N ALA A 261 7.51 8.47 25.05
CA ALA A 261 8.43 9.34 25.76
C ALA A 261 9.85 9.24 25.14
N GLY A 262 10.52 10.37 25.02
CA GLY A 262 11.91 10.39 24.58
C GLY A 262 12.83 9.67 25.58
N THR A 263 13.73 8.84 25.07
CA THR A 263 14.66 8.04 25.90
C THR A 263 15.82 8.84 26.45
N GLY A 264 16.02 10.10 26.03
CA GLY A 264 17.15 10.94 26.42
C GLY A 264 18.49 10.52 25.81
N ILE A 265 18.53 9.51 24.94
CA ILE A 265 19.75 9.04 24.27
C ILE A 265 20.22 10.09 23.27
N THR A 266 21.53 10.35 23.22
CA THR A 266 22.12 11.26 22.24
C THR A 266 21.98 10.70 20.81
N ALA A 267 21.81 11.58 19.82
CA ALA A 267 21.65 11.16 18.42
C ALA A 267 22.80 10.23 17.96
N ARG A 268 24.04 10.50 18.35
CA ARG A 268 25.19 9.66 18.01
C ARG A 268 25.10 8.24 18.59
N ALA A 269 24.62 8.12 19.84
CA ALA A 269 24.43 6.82 20.50
C ALA A 269 23.26 6.06 19.84
N ALA A 270 22.15 6.74 19.51
CA ALA A 270 21.00 6.17 18.82
C ALA A 270 21.38 5.63 17.43
N ILE A 271 22.17 6.38 16.65
CA ILE A 271 22.66 5.93 15.34
C ILE A 271 23.52 4.66 15.50
N ARG A 272 24.51 4.67 16.39
CA ARG A 272 25.40 3.52 16.59
C ARG A 272 24.63 2.26 17.03
N GLN A 273 23.74 2.40 18.00
CA GLN A 273 22.93 1.29 18.49
C GLN A 273 21.95 0.79 17.43
N GLY A 274 21.26 1.69 16.74
CA GLY A 274 20.33 1.34 15.67
C GLY A 274 21.00 0.55 14.53
N MET A 275 22.19 0.99 14.08
CA MET A 275 22.96 0.26 13.06
C MET A 275 23.36 -1.14 13.55
N THR A 276 23.78 -1.26 14.82
CA THR A 276 24.14 -2.56 15.40
C THR A 276 22.92 -3.48 15.47
N ASP A 277 21.75 -2.97 15.85
CA ASP A 277 20.52 -3.74 15.94
C ASP A 277 20.06 -4.27 14.56
N VAL A 278 20.13 -3.45 13.52
CA VAL A 278 19.85 -3.87 12.13
C VAL A 278 20.77 -5.02 11.73
N TRP A 279 22.08 -4.89 11.97
CA TRP A 279 23.04 -5.93 11.65
C TRP A 279 22.80 -7.25 12.40
N LEU A 280 22.53 -7.17 13.72
CA LEU A 280 22.22 -8.34 14.54
C LEU A 280 20.94 -9.04 14.08
N THR A 281 19.92 -8.26 13.71
CA THR A 281 18.64 -8.77 13.21
C THR A 281 18.82 -9.53 11.89
N LEU A 282 19.59 -8.97 10.95
CA LEU A 282 19.93 -9.64 9.70
C LEU A 282 20.74 -10.93 9.92
N ARG A 283 21.66 -10.93 10.90
CA ARG A 283 22.45 -12.11 11.23
C ARG A 283 21.61 -13.24 11.81
N ARG A 284 20.57 -12.93 12.59
CA ARG A 284 19.65 -13.92 13.17
C ARG A 284 18.78 -14.63 12.12
N LEU A 285 18.54 -14.03 10.94
CA LEU A 285 17.82 -14.71 9.85
C LEU A 285 18.50 -16.00 9.40
N ARG A 286 19.81 -16.16 9.65
CA ARG A 286 20.54 -17.40 9.34
C ARG A 286 20.07 -18.59 10.20
N ASP A 287 19.60 -18.32 11.41
CA ASP A 287 19.14 -19.36 12.35
C ASP A 287 17.73 -19.84 11.96
N TYR A 288 16.96 -19.01 11.26
CA TYR A 288 15.58 -19.30 10.80
C TYR A 288 15.48 -19.33 9.27
N ARG A 289 16.19 -20.29 8.66
CA ARG A 289 16.34 -20.39 7.19
C ARG A 289 15.02 -20.35 6.43
N ASN A 290 13.98 -21.04 6.94
CA ASN A 290 12.68 -21.08 6.28
C ASN A 290 11.99 -19.70 6.25
N VAL A 291 12.01 -18.98 7.38
CA VAL A 291 11.46 -17.62 7.45
C VAL A 291 12.30 -16.66 6.61
N GLY A 292 13.63 -16.78 6.64
CA GLY A 292 14.52 -15.97 5.81
C GLY A 292 14.26 -16.19 4.32
N LEU A 293 14.08 -17.43 3.87
CA LEU A 293 13.74 -17.76 2.49
C LEU A 293 12.38 -17.20 2.09
N TYR A 294 11.38 -17.30 2.98
CA TYR A 294 10.06 -16.72 2.76
C TYR A 294 10.14 -15.19 2.61
N LEU A 295 10.85 -14.50 3.52
CA LEU A 295 11.00 -13.06 3.45
C LEU A 295 11.71 -12.62 2.16
N PHE A 296 12.71 -13.38 1.72
CA PHE A 296 13.39 -13.11 0.45
C PHE A 296 12.48 -13.33 -0.76
N ALA A 297 11.72 -14.44 -0.81
CA ALA A 297 10.71 -14.66 -1.84
C ALA A 297 9.68 -13.52 -1.86
N ARG A 298 9.23 -13.11 -0.65
CA ARG A 298 8.29 -12.00 -0.48
C ARG A 298 8.83 -10.67 -1.00
N MET A 299 10.09 -10.35 -0.76
CA MET A 299 10.71 -9.14 -1.31
C MET A 299 10.49 -9.06 -2.83
N LEU A 300 10.76 -10.13 -3.55
CA LEU A 300 10.64 -10.17 -4.99
C LEU A 300 9.20 -10.08 -5.49
N PHE A 301 8.31 -10.96 -5.01
CA PHE A 301 6.93 -10.92 -5.49
C PHE A 301 6.15 -9.69 -5.01
N ASN A 302 6.52 -9.10 -3.86
CA ASN A 302 5.89 -7.87 -3.38
C ASN A 302 6.29 -6.67 -4.22
N ASP A 303 7.56 -6.56 -4.59
CA ASP A 303 8.06 -5.52 -5.48
C ASP A 303 7.39 -5.64 -6.86
N GLY A 304 7.28 -6.86 -7.39
CA GLY A 304 6.52 -7.14 -8.61
C GLY A 304 5.04 -6.72 -8.55
N LYS A 305 4.34 -7.00 -7.44
CA LYS A 305 2.94 -6.56 -7.25
C LYS A 305 2.80 -5.04 -7.22
N VAL A 306 3.66 -4.36 -6.49
CA VAL A 306 3.67 -2.89 -6.42
C VAL A 306 3.94 -2.29 -7.81
N ALA A 307 4.86 -2.89 -8.56
CA ALA A 307 5.14 -2.46 -9.92
C ALA A 307 3.95 -2.66 -10.87
N ILE A 308 3.20 -3.76 -10.77
CA ILE A 308 1.95 -3.92 -11.54
C ILE A 308 0.98 -2.79 -11.25
N MET A 309 0.78 -2.42 -9.98
CA MET A 309 -0.13 -1.33 -9.60
C MET A 309 0.32 0.02 -10.18
N THR A 310 1.61 0.31 -10.13
CA THR A 310 2.16 1.60 -10.58
C THR A 310 2.29 1.69 -12.09
N PHE A 311 2.88 0.68 -12.71
CA PHE A 311 3.20 0.72 -14.15
C PHE A 311 2.07 0.17 -15.03
N GLY A 312 1.12 -0.58 -14.49
CA GLY A 312 0.01 -1.14 -15.28
C GLY A 312 -0.87 -0.06 -15.89
N ILE A 313 -1.20 0.99 -15.14
CA ILE A 313 -2.01 2.10 -15.67
C ILE A 313 -1.18 3.03 -16.56
N ILE A 314 0.10 3.24 -16.26
CA ILE A 314 1.02 4.02 -17.12
C ILE A 314 1.14 3.33 -18.48
N TYR A 315 1.36 2.01 -18.47
CA TYR A 315 1.43 1.20 -19.69
C TYR A 315 0.12 1.28 -20.49
N ALA A 316 -1.03 1.08 -19.83
CA ALA A 316 -2.33 1.14 -20.50
C ALA A 316 -2.60 2.52 -21.10
N SER A 317 -2.32 3.60 -20.37
CA SER A 317 -2.50 4.97 -20.88
C SER A 317 -1.62 5.25 -22.10
N GLY A 318 -0.38 4.75 -22.10
CA GLY A 318 0.53 4.94 -23.23
C GLY A 318 0.22 4.04 -24.45
N VAL A 319 -0.44 2.89 -24.24
CA VAL A 319 -0.77 1.93 -25.31
C VAL A 319 -2.15 2.18 -25.91
N PHE A 320 -3.13 2.55 -25.08
CA PHE A 320 -4.52 2.74 -25.50
C PHE A 320 -4.92 4.22 -25.57
N ASP A 321 -4.01 5.14 -25.27
CA ASP A 321 -4.28 6.60 -25.24
C ASP A 321 -5.40 6.97 -24.24
N TRP A 322 -5.41 6.30 -23.07
CA TRP A 322 -6.45 6.54 -22.07
C TRP A 322 -6.30 7.90 -21.38
N GLY A 323 -7.36 8.69 -21.45
CA GLY A 323 -7.47 9.95 -20.75
C GLY A 323 -7.75 9.79 -19.26
N LEU A 324 -7.96 10.92 -18.58
CA LEU A 324 -8.22 10.96 -17.14
C LEU A 324 -9.47 10.18 -16.75
N ALA A 325 -10.53 10.26 -17.56
CA ALA A 325 -11.81 9.62 -17.26
C ALA A 325 -11.71 8.10 -17.26
N GLU A 326 -11.07 7.50 -18.28
CA GLU A 326 -10.84 6.05 -18.37
C GLU A 326 -10.01 5.56 -17.19
N ARG A 327 -8.93 6.27 -16.86
CA ARG A 327 -8.05 5.93 -15.73
C ARG A 327 -8.80 5.91 -14.41
N LEU A 328 -9.63 6.91 -14.14
CA LEU A 328 -10.40 7.02 -12.90
C LEU A 328 -11.56 6.04 -12.83
N LEU A 329 -12.26 5.81 -13.96
CA LEU A 329 -13.30 4.78 -14.04
C LEU A 329 -12.70 3.40 -13.73
N LEU A 330 -11.57 3.07 -14.34
CA LEU A 330 -10.85 1.83 -14.03
C LEU A 330 -10.46 1.76 -12.55
N ALA A 331 -9.95 2.84 -11.97
CA ALA A 331 -9.56 2.89 -10.56
C ALA A 331 -10.73 2.58 -9.61
N VAL A 332 -11.87 3.24 -9.83
CA VAL A 332 -13.11 3.00 -9.04
C VAL A 332 -13.54 1.54 -9.19
N PHE A 333 -13.57 1.04 -10.43
CA PHE A 333 -13.98 -0.32 -10.75
C PHE A 333 -13.07 -1.35 -10.07
N LEU A 334 -11.74 -1.21 -10.19
CA LEU A 334 -10.78 -2.12 -9.59
C LEU A 334 -10.79 -2.08 -8.06
N THR A 335 -11.15 -0.94 -7.44
CA THR A 335 -11.28 -0.84 -5.99
C THR A 335 -12.35 -1.79 -5.45
N VAL A 336 -13.48 -1.94 -6.17
CA VAL A 336 -14.53 -2.89 -5.80
C VAL A 336 -14.00 -4.33 -5.86
N PHE A 337 -13.29 -4.69 -6.93
CA PHE A 337 -12.71 -6.05 -7.05
C PHE A 337 -11.55 -6.30 -6.08
N ALA A 338 -10.83 -5.27 -5.65
CA ALA A 338 -9.83 -5.41 -4.60
C ALA A 338 -10.47 -5.81 -3.26
N ILE A 339 -11.66 -5.29 -2.92
CA ILE A 339 -12.41 -5.72 -1.73
C ILE A 339 -12.78 -7.21 -1.85
N VAL A 340 -13.33 -7.61 -2.99
CA VAL A 340 -13.65 -9.02 -3.26
C VAL A 340 -12.41 -9.90 -3.18
N GLY A 341 -11.28 -9.44 -3.73
CA GLY A 341 -9.99 -10.13 -3.69
C GLY A 341 -9.50 -10.39 -2.26
N GLY A 342 -9.71 -9.44 -1.33
CA GLY A 342 -9.39 -9.65 0.09
C GLY A 342 -10.20 -10.78 0.73
N LEU A 343 -11.51 -10.84 0.45
CA LEU A 343 -12.40 -11.89 0.95
C LEU A 343 -12.06 -13.27 0.34
N VAL A 344 -11.87 -13.30 -0.98
CA VAL A 344 -11.49 -14.52 -1.70
C VAL A 344 -10.12 -15.03 -1.23
N GLY A 345 -9.17 -14.12 -0.99
CA GLY A 345 -7.85 -14.48 -0.48
C GLY A 345 -7.90 -15.12 0.90
N GLY A 346 -8.70 -14.58 1.83
CA GLY A 346 -8.90 -15.16 3.15
C GLY A 346 -9.56 -16.55 3.07
N TRP A 347 -10.63 -16.68 2.29
CA TRP A 347 -11.30 -17.96 2.06
C TRP A 347 -10.36 -19.00 1.42
N LEU A 348 -9.55 -18.61 0.45
CA LEU A 348 -8.57 -19.50 -0.19
C LEU A 348 -7.49 -19.94 0.80
N ASP A 349 -7.03 -19.04 1.67
CA ASP A 349 -6.05 -19.35 2.74
C ASP A 349 -6.59 -20.42 3.70
N ASP A 350 -7.84 -20.28 4.12
CA ASP A 350 -8.50 -21.23 5.00
C ASP A 350 -8.71 -22.60 4.34
N LEU A 351 -8.99 -22.62 3.02
CA LEU A 351 -9.29 -23.84 2.26
C LEU A 351 -8.05 -24.66 1.94
N VAL A 352 -6.96 -24.04 1.47
CA VAL A 352 -5.79 -24.73 0.91
C VAL A 352 -4.48 -24.51 1.66
N GLY A 353 -4.48 -23.60 2.66
CA GLY A 353 -3.30 -23.15 3.39
C GLY A 353 -2.58 -21.99 2.72
N SER A 354 -1.83 -21.21 3.53
CA SER A 354 -1.20 -19.94 3.08
C SER A 354 -0.21 -20.12 1.95
N LYS A 355 0.59 -21.18 1.95
CA LYS A 355 1.57 -21.43 0.89
C LYS A 355 0.90 -21.64 -0.47
N LYS A 356 -0.11 -22.53 -0.53
CA LYS A 356 -0.82 -22.82 -1.78
C LYS A 356 -1.62 -21.61 -2.25
N ALA A 357 -2.26 -20.88 -1.33
CA ALA A 357 -2.97 -19.66 -1.64
C ALA A 357 -2.03 -18.59 -2.23
N LEU A 358 -0.83 -18.42 -1.68
CA LEU A 358 0.20 -17.54 -2.25
C LEU A 358 0.67 -17.99 -3.63
N LEU A 359 0.91 -19.30 -3.83
CA LEU A 359 1.30 -19.82 -5.14
C LEU A 359 0.22 -19.57 -6.19
N VAL A 360 -1.05 -19.77 -5.86
CA VAL A 360 -2.18 -19.47 -6.77
C VAL A 360 -2.23 -17.98 -7.11
N THR A 361 -2.12 -17.12 -6.11
CA THR A 361 -2.26 -15.66 -6.32
C THR A 361 -1.05 -15.05 -7.02
N ILE A 362 0.17 -15.48 -6.71
CA ILE A 362 1.39 -15.01 -7.41
C ILE A 362 1.42 -15.56 -8.83
N GLY A 363 1.13 -16.86 -9.01
CA GLY A 363 1.02 -17.49 -10.33
C GLY A 363 -0.06 -16.85 -11.20
N GLY A 364 -1.23 -16.52 -10.60
CA GLY A 364 -2.28 -15.77 -11.25
C GLY A 364 -1.84 -14.38 -11.71
N ASN A 365 -1.06 -13.66 -10.89
CA ASN A 365 -0.47 -12.38 -11.30
C ASN A 365 0.54 -12.54 -12.44
N CYS A 366 1.36 -13.62 -12.46
CA CYS A 366 2.27 -13.90 -13.58
C CYS A 366 1.51 -14.10 -14.88
N VAL A 367 0.45 -14.92 -14.86
CA VAL A 367 -0.38 -15.19 -16.05
C VAL A 367 -1.10 -13.92 -16.49
N ALA A 368 -1.73 -13.18 -15.57
CA ALA A 368 -2.41 -11.93 -15.86
C ALA A 368 -1.45 -10.90 -16.48
N LEU A 369 -0.21 -10.76 -15.95
CA LEU A 369 0.78 -9.85 -16.52
C LEU A 369 1.20 -10.26 -17.94
N LEU A 370 1.41 -11.55 -18.17
CA LEU A 370 1.73 -12.05 -19.52
C LEU A 370 0.62 -11.76 -20.52
N ILE A 371 -0.64 -11.94 -20.11
CA ILE A 371 -1.79 -11.58 -20.93
C ILE A 371 -1.85 -10.06 -21.13
N ALA A 372 -1.72 -9.26 -20.07
CA ALA A 372 -1.80 -7.81 -20.16
C ALA A 372 -0.81 -7.21 -21.17
N VAL A 373 0.46 -7.64 -21.09
CA VAL A 373 1.50 -7.14 -22.03
C VAL A 373 1.33 -7.67 -23.46
N SER A 374 0.57 -8.74 -23.65
CA SER A 374 0.29 -9.30 -24.98
C SER A 374 -0.85 -8.59 -25.71
N ILE A 375 -1.60 -7.72 -25.00
CA ILE A 375 -2.73 -6.97 -25.57
C ILE A 375 -2.25 -5.58 -25.98
N THR A 376 -2.42 -5.27 -27.26
CA THR A 376 -2.23 -3.92 -27.82
C THR A 376 -3.37 -3.62 -28.80
N PRO A 377 -3.53 -2.39 -29.30
CA PRO A 377 -4.54 -2.08 -30.29
C PRO A 377 -4.50 -2.94 -31.56
N THR A 378 -3.35 -3.58 -31.84
CA THR A 378 -3.12 -4.36 -33.07
C THR A 378 -2.74 -5.81 -32.83
N THR A 379 -2.50 -6.22 -31.57
CA THR A 379 -2.08 -7.59 -31.23
C THR A 379 -2.89 -8.17 -30.08
N LEU A 380 -3.18 -9.44 -30.13
CA LEU A 380 -3.72 -10.24 -29.03
C LEU A 380 -2.88 -11.51 -28.87
N LEU A 381 -2.43 -11.80 -27.65
CA LEU A 381 -1.50 -12.92 -27.36
C LEU A 381 -0.26 -12.89 -28.26
N PHE A 382 0.29 -11.67 -28.50
CA PHE A 382 1.41 -11.40 -29.41
C PHE A 382 1.16 -11.73 -30.89
N ILE A 383 -0.07 -12.07 -31.28
CA ILE A 383 -0.46 -12.36 -32.65
C ILE A 383 -1.15 -11.12 -33.22
N PRO A 384 -0.74 -10.60 -34.39
CA PRO A 384 -1.43 -9.51 -35.07
C PRO A 384 -2.86 -9.91 -35.43
N VAL A 385 -3.85 -9.10 -35.05
CA VAL A 385 -5.26 -9.32 -35.35
C VAL A 385 -5.80 -8.04 -35.98
N ALA A 386 -6.43 -8.16 -37.16
CA ALA A 386 -7.01 -7.03 -37.86
C ALA A 386 -8.40 -6.67 -37.26
N GLY A 387 -8.76 -5.37 -37.32
CA GLY A 387 -10.10 -4.89 -36.94
C GLY A 387 -10.36 -4.81 -35.44
N MET A 388 -9.31 -4.83 -34.60
CA MET A 388 -9.47 -4.68 -33.16
C MET A 388 -9.69 -3.22 -32.71
N ASP A 389 -9.46 -2.27 -33.59
CA ASP A 389 -9.68 -0.83 -33.42
C ASP A 389 -11.14 -0.41 -33.59
N VAL A 390 -12.01 -1.34 -34.07
CA VAL A 390 -13.43 -1.08 -34.25
C VAL A 390 -14.15 -1.07 -32.89
N PRO A 391 -14.96 -0.05 -32.60
CA PRO A 391 -15.78 -0.01 -31.40
C PRO A 391 -16.73 -1.22 -31.30
N VAL A 392 -16.77 -1.90 -30.15
CA VAL A 392 -17.64 -3.05 -29.87
C VAL A 392 -18.99 -2.59 -29.35
N TRP A 393 -19.06 -1.39 -28.77
CA TRP A 393 -20.25 -0.78 -28.18
C TRP A 393 -20.27 0.74 -28.30
N ASP A 394 -21.40 1.36 -28.01
CA ASP A 394 -21.61 2.83 -28.09
C ASP A 394 -21.30 3.55 -26.78
N PHE A 395 -20.78 2.85 -25.76
CA PHE A 395 -20.37 3.50 -24.52
C PHE A 395 -19.16 4.40 -24.75
N ALA A 396 -19.08 5.52 -24.02
CA ALA A 396 -18.07 6.54 -24.26
C ALA A 396 -16.62 6.06 -23.95
N PHE A 397 -16.44 5.03 -23.10
CA PHE A 397 -15.15 4.56 -22.62
C PHE A 397 -14.92 3.08 -22.94
N PHE A 398 -13.64 2.66 -23.01
CA PHE A 398 -13.24 1.27 -23.24
C PHE A 398 -13.93 0.65 -24.46
N ARG A 399 -13.91 1.37 -25.56
CA ARG A 399 -14.75 1.07 -26.72
C ARG A 399 -14.27 -0.12 -27.55
N THR A 400 -12.97 -0.39 -27.55
CA THR A 400 -12.37 -1.42 -28.39
C THR A 400 -12.21 -2.75 -27.63
N LEU A 401 -12.15 -3.85 -28.38
CA LEU A 401 -11.94 -5.17 -27.79
C LEU A 401 -10.66 -5.27 -26.95
N PRO A 402 -9.49 -4.73 -27.38
CA PRO A 402 -8.27 -4.74 -26.56
C PRO A 402 -8.43 -4.00 -25.24
N GLU A 403 -9.11 -2.85 -25.23
CA GLU A 403 -9.37 -2.10 -24.00
C GLU A 403 -10.22 -2.90 -23.01
N ILE A 404 -11.32 -3.51 -23.49
CA ILE A 404 -12.18 -4.35 -22.67
C ILE A 404 -11.41 -5.52 -22.08
N LEU A 405 -10.58 -6.19 -22.88
CA LEU A 405 -9.78 -7.30 -22.42
C LEU A 405 -8.72 -6.86 -21.40
N TYR A 406 -8.11 -5.68 -21.59
CA TYR A 406 -7.17 -5.13 -20.61
C TYR A 406 -7.87 -4.79 -19.27
N VAL A 407 -9.09 -4.21 -19.30
CA VAL A 407 -9.91 -3.99 -18.10
C VAL A 407 -10.19 -5.31 -17.38
N LEU A 408 -10.58 -6.36 -18.10
CA LEU A 408 -10.83 -7.68 -17.51
C LEU A 408 -9.58 -8.30 -16.87
N VAL A 409 -8.43 -8.17 -17.52
CA VAL A 409 -7.14 -8.62 -16.95
C VAL A 409 -6.76 -7.79 -15.72
N SER A 410 -7.06 -6.49 -15.73
CA SER A 410 -6.84 -5.61 -14.58
C SER A 410 -7.68 -6.01 -13.36
N VAL A 411 -8.89 -6.54 -13.58
CA VAL A 411 -9.69 -7.17 -12.50
C VAL A 411 -8.96 -8.35 -11.87
N LEU A 412 -8.31 -9.20 -12.67
CA LEU A 412 -7.51 -10.31 -12.15
C LEU A 412 -6.34 -9.79 -11.30
N PHE A 413 -5.67 -8.70 -11.71
CA PHE A 413 -4.68 -8.05 -10.87
C PHE A 413 -5.25 -7.61 -9.53
N ALA A 414 -6.39 -6.91 -9.53
CA ALA A 414 -7.02 -6.44 -8.30
C ALA A 414 -7.35 -7.61 -7.34
N LEU A 415 -7.90 -8.69 -7.86
CA LEU A 415 -8.21 -9.91 -7.11
C LEU A 415 -6.96 -10.58 -6.54
N PHE A 416 -5.97 -10.88 -7.38
CA PHE A 416 -4.79 -11.64 -6.97
C PHE A 416 -3.82 -10.84 -6.12
N ILE A 417 -3.61 -9.54 -6.39
CA ILE A 417 -2.73 -8.68 -5.59
C ILE A 417 -3.28 -8.55 -4.17
N THR A 418 -4.57 -8.25 -4.01
CA THR A 418 -5.17 -8.08 -2.69
C THR A 418 -5.20 -9.38 -1.91
N SER A 419 -5.54 -10.50 -2.56
CA SER A 419 -5.45 -11.83 -1.96
C SER A 419 -4.03 -12.15 -1.50
N ALA A 420 -3.01 -11.85 -2.32
CA ALA A 420 -1.63 -12.11 -1.95
C ALA A 420 -1.15 -11.25 -0.76
N TYR A 421 -1.69 -10.03 -0.56
CA TYR A 421 -1.40 -9.25 0.66
C TYR A 421 -1.94 -9.92 1.91
N ALA A 422 -3.18 -10.43 1.88
CA ALA A 422 -3.79 -11.14 3.00
C ALA A 422 -3.03 -12.42 3.33
N ASN A 423 -2.82 -13.29 2.34
CA ASN A 423 -2.16 -14.60 2.48
C ASN A 423 -0.69 -14.46 2.90
N SER A 424 -0.02 -13.39 2.49
CA SER A 424 1.38 -13.14 2.86
C SER A 424 1.56 -12.89 4.36
N ARG A 425 0.62 -12.18 5.01
CA ARG A 425 0.63 -11.99 6.46
C ARG A 425 0.34 -13.29 7.20
N ALA A 426 -0.66 -14.05 6.74
CA ALA A 426 -1.03 -15.35 7.30
C ALA A 426 0.13 -16.34 7.21
N MET A 427 0.85 -16.40 6.08
CA MET A 427 2.01 -17.25 5.90
C MET A 427 3.10 -16.98 6.93
N LEU A 428 3.46 -15.68 7.15
CA LEU A 428 4.44 -15.35 8.18
C LEU A 428 3.99 -15.82 9.57
N ALA A 429 2.74 -15.56 9.92
CA ALA A 429 2.20 -15.97 11.23
C ALA A 429 2.23 -17.49 11.46
N ARG A 430 2.15 -18.27 10.38
CA ARG A 430 2.22 -19.76 10.46
C ARG A 430 3.63 -20.30 10.60
N ILE A 431 4.65 -19.63 9.99
CA ILE A 431 6.03 -20.15 9.96
C ILE A 431 6.96 -19.52 10.98
N ALA A 432 6.61 -18.34 11.51
CA ALA A 432 7.43 -17.66 12.51
C ALA A 432 7.22 -18.25 13.91
N PRO A 433 8.29 -18.38 14.74
CA PRO A 433 8.17 -18.82 16.13
C PRO A 433 7.33 -17.82 16.94
N GLU A 434 6.44 -18.33 17.80
CA GLU A 434 5.53 -17.50 18.61
C GLU A 434 6.29 -16.49 19.51
N ALA A 435 7.37 -16.96 20.14
CA ALA A 435 8.18 -16.12 21.04
C ALA A 435 8.87 -14.93 20.36
N GLU A 436 9.07 -14.99 19.04
CA GLU A 436 9.75 -13.94 18.28
C GLU A 436 8.85 -13.27 17.21
N MET A 437 7.55 -13.54 17.24
CA MET A 437 6.58 -13.11 16.24
C MET A 437 6.68 -11.60 15.93
N THR A 438 6.77 -10.75 16.94
CA THR A 438 6.90 -9.29 16.78
C THR A 438 8.15 -8.91 15.99
N LYS A 439 9.28 -9.58 16.21
CA LYS A 439 10.53 -9.31 15.50
C LYS A 439 10.42 -9.71 14.02
N PHE A 440 9.77 -10.85 13.73
CA PHE A 440 9.57 -11.30 12.36
C PHE A 440 8.55 -10.44 11.60
N PHE A 441 7.53 -9.88 12.27
CA PHE A 441 6.67 -8.87 11.64
C PHE A 441 7.41 -7.56 11.35
N GLY A 442 8.36 -7.16 12.19
CA GLY A 442 9.27 -6.06 11.89
C GLY A 442 10.12 -6.31 10.64
N LEU A 443 10.72 -7.52 10.53
CA LEU A 443 11.45 -7.93 9.33
C LEU A 443 10.55 -8.03 8.09
N TYR A 444 9.31 -8.46 8.27
CA TYR A 444 8.31 -8.49 7.22
C TYR A 444 8.03 -7.07 6.67
N ALA A 445 7.82 -6.09 7.55
CA ALA A 445 7.64 -4.70 7.13
C ALA A 445 8.88 -4.19 6.38
N LEU A 446 10.07 -4.44 6.94
CA LEU A 446 11.35 -4.07 6.33
C LEU A 446 11.54 -4.72 4.95
N SER A 447 11.23 -6.00 4.80
CA SER A 447 11.35 -6.72 3.53
C SER A 447 10.47 -6.13 2.42
N GLY A 448 9.41 -5.40 2.75
CA GLY A 448 8.59 -4.69 1.76
C GLY A 448 9.19 -3.37 1.28
N GLN A 449 10.23 -2.87 1.93
CA GLN A 449 10.84 -1.57 1.60
C GLN A 449 12.22 -1.69 0.95
N VAL A 450 12.97 -2.75 1.27
CA VAL A 450 14.39 -2.90 0.88
C VAL A 450 14.57 -3.06 -0.64
N THR A 451 13.59 -3.58 -1.35
CA THR A 451 13.66 -3.85 -2.80
C THR A 451 12.83 -2.91 -3.67
N THR A 452 12.19 -1.92 -3.10
CA THR A 452 11.24 -1.02 -3.82
C THR A 452 11.84 -0.30 -5.04
N PHE A 453 13.17 -0.27 -5.17
CA PHE A 453 13.88 0.31 -6.30
C PHE A 453 14.11 -0.66 -7.47
N ILE A 454 14.03 -1.98 -7.24
CA ILE A 454 14.43 -2.99 -8.23
C ILE A 454 13.46 -2.98 -9.40
N ALA A 455 12.15 -3.13 -9.15
CA ALA A 455 11.17 -3.18 -10.22
C ALA A 455 11.12 -1.88 -11.05
N PRO A 456 11.08 -0.66 -10.47
CA PRO A 456 11.10 0.56 -11.26
C PRO A 456 12.35 0.71 -12.13
N LEU A 457 13.55 0.39 -11.60
CA LEU A 457 14.78 0.43 -12.39
C LEU A 457 14.80 -0.61 -13.50
N MET A 458 14.26 -1.82 -13.25
CA MET A 458 14.09 -2.83 -14.30
C MET A 458 13.13 -2.35 -15.38
N VAL A 459 11.97 -1.81 -15.02
CA VAL A 459 11.03 -1.24 -15.96
C VAL A 459 11.70 -0.15 -16.79
N ALA A 460 12.40 0.80 -16.16
CA ALA A 460 13.13 1.85 -16.87
C ALA A 460 14.14 1.29 -17.87
N PHE A 461 14.98 0.34 -17.43
CA PHE A 461 16.00 -0.29 -18.26
C PHE A 461 15.38 -1.00 -19.47
N PHE A 462 14.41 -1.89 -19.23
CA PHE A 462 13.80 -2.65 -20.33
C PHE A 462 12.96 -1.75 -21.26
N THR A 463 12.31 -0.71 -20.74
CA THR A 463 11.59 0.28 -21.56
C THR A 463 12.55 1.00 -22.50
N ARG A 464 13.69 1.45 -21.99
CA ARG A 464 14.71 2.17 -22.78
C ARG A 464 15.21 1.38 -23.98
N PHE A 465 15.48 0.09 -23.82
CA PHE A 465 16.10 -0.74 -24.85
C PHE A 465 15.12 -1.55 -25.70
N TYR A 466 13.92 -1.82 -25.19
CA TYR A 466 12.97 -2.75 -25.80
C TYR A 466 11.52 -2.24 -25.86
N GLY A 467 11.26 -0.99 -25.39
CA GLY A 467 9.95 -0.36 -25.44
C GLY A 467 9.02 -0.70 -24.26
N ASN A 468 7.83 -0.09 -24.24
CA ASN A 468 6.88 -0.13 -23.12
C ASN A 468 6.44 -1.54 -22.73
N GLN A 469 6.16 -2.40 -23.71
CA GLN A 469 5.75 -3.80 -23.47
C GLN A 469 6.82 -4.56 -22.69
N ALA A 470 8.09 -4.48 -23.14
CA ALA A 470 9.20 -5.14 -22.48
C ALA A 470 9.46 -4.54 -21.09
N GLY A 471 9.33 -3.22 -20.95
CA GLY A 471 9.43 -2.52 -19.67
C GLY A 471 8.46 -3.06 -18.66
N PHE A 472 7.18 -3.00 -18.95
CA PHE A 472 6.14 -3.52 -18.04
C PHE A 472 6.24 -5.05 -17.87
N GLY A 473 6.52 -5.79 -18.95
CA GLY A 473 6.74 -7.23 -18.95
C GLY A 473 7.92 -7.68 -18.09
N SER A 474 8.96 -6.85 -17.89
CA SER A 474 10.13 -7.18 -17.07
C SER A 474 9.77 -7.50 -15.62
N VAL A 475 8.66 -6.93 -15.11
CA VAL A 475 8.11 -7.22 -13.77
C VAL A 475 7.84 -8.72 -13.57
N LEU A 476 7.57 -9.45 -14.65
CA LEU A 476 7.38 -10.90 -14.61
C LEU A 476 8.61 -11.64 -14.04
N ILE A 477 9.81 -11.12 -14.25
CA ILE A 477 11.06 -11.71 -13.72
C ILE A 477 11.01 -11.78 -12.19
N LEU A 478 10.58 -10.69 -11.54
CA LEU A 478 10.48 -10.62 -10.08
C LEU A 478 9.36 -11.52 -9.54
N LEU A 479 8.20 -11.51 -10.20
CA LEU A 479 7.07 -12.36 -9.82
C LEU A 479 7.43 -13.84 -9.95
N VAL A 480 8.01 -14.26 -11.08
CA VAL A 480 8.42 -15.64 -11.33
C VAL A 480 9.53 -16.07 -10.36
N ALA A 481 10.54 -15.22 -10.12
CA ALA A 481 11.58 -15.52 -9.15
C ALA A 481 11.00 -15.71 -7.74
N GLY A 482 10.11 -14.82 -7.29
CA GLY A 482 9.40 -14.94 -6.03
C GLY A 482 8.51 -16.20 -5.97
N PHE A 483 7.78 -16.49 -7.06
CA PHE A 483 6.95 -17.67 -7.20
C PHE A 483 7.77 -18.97 -7.07
N LEU A 484 8.89 -19.07 -7.79
CA LEU A 484 9.76 -20.24 -7.75
C LEU A 484 10.36 -20.43 -6.36
N LEU A 485 10.82 -19.37 -5.71
CA LEU A 485 11.34 -19.46 -4.35
C LEU A 485 10.31 -19.96 -3.34
N MET A 486 9.02 -19.63 -3.52
CA MET A 486 7.96 -20.13 -2.65
C MET A 486 7.80 -21.64 -2.65
N PHE A 487 8.25 -22.38 -3.67
CA PHE A 487 8.21 -23.85 -3.65
C PHE A 487 9.10 -24.44 -2.56
N TRP A 488 10.25 -23.81 -2.28
CA TRP A 488 11.17 -24.27 -1.23
C TRP A 488 10.79 -23.82 0.19
N VAL A 489 9.88 -22.86 0.33
CA VAL A 489 9.35 -22.44 1.65
C VAL A 489 8.46 -23.56 2.18
N LYS A 490 8.65 -23.95 3.45
CA LYS A 490 7.79 -24.90 4.15
C LYS A 490 6.75 -24.16 4.99
N GLU A 491 5.52 -24.67 5.01
CA GLU A 491 4.44 -24.07 5.81
C GLU A 491 4.42 -24.58 7.27
N ASP A 492 5.21 -25.61 7.58
CA ASP A 492 5.29 -26.17 8.93
C ASP A 492 5.96 -25.16 9.90
N ARG A 493 5.37 -25.00 11.08
CA ARG A 493 6.01 -24.24 12.17
C ARG A 493 7.36 -24.86 12.49
N ALA A 494 8.40 -24.03 12.60
CA ALA A 494 9.65 -24.49 13.16
C ALA A 494 9.36 -24.96 14.60
N SER A 495 9.52 -26.25 14.87
CA SER A 495 9.51 -26.78 16.23
C SER A 495 10.54 -26.01 17.04
N SER A 496 10.08 -25.29 18.04
CA SER A 496 10.86 -24.50 19.01
C SER A 496 11.84 -25.41 19.76
#